data_2e4dc113d5abd8aeee5acbb2752c94aa
#
_entry.id   2e4dc113d5abd8aeee5acbb2752c94aa
#
_cell.length_a   1.000
_cell.length_b   1.000
_cell.length_c   1.000
_cell.angle_alpha   90.00
_cell.angle_beta   90.00
_cell.angle_gamma   90.00
#
_symmetry.space_group_name_H-M   'P 1'
#
loop_
_entity.id
_entity.type
_entity.pdbx_description
1 polymer ?
#
loop_
_entity_poly.entity_id
_entity_poly.type
_entity_poly.pdbx_seq_one_letter_code
_entity_poly.pdbx_strand_id
1 'polypeptide(L)'
;MLDFCVIGTGISGSTIAKLLNQKFSVNVYDKAKGIGGRSSFKRLNGKIGFDHGLQYLSPRSLKFKRFTKELTRKKILKFWGGNHKFLNKSVKKKNKHIKLIGVNGNNDICKYQLKNIKCYHQYELSKINRLNKVWNLQFQNGQIIKSKNLIVSIPFPQCKKLLSKFVRTSLFKNKVIMNSSLTVLLMTNKTSNNYSSYFTNDKILGWVSNENSKKRFT
;
A
#
# COMPACT_ATOMS: atom_id res chain seq x y z
N MET A 1 -19.45 10.71 17.84
CA MET A 1 -17.97 10.67 17.99
C MET A 1 -17.50 9.27 17.60
N LEU A 2 -16.43 9.16 16.81
CA LEU A 2 -15.87 7.87 16.38
C LEU A 2 -15.13 7.16 17.51
N ASP A 3 -15.17 5.82 17.53
CA ASP A 3 -14.31 5.06 18.43
C ASP A 3 -12.86 5.08 17.89
N PHE A 4 -12.68 4.90 16.59
CA PHE A 4 -11.37 4.92 15.94
C PHE A 4 -11.35 5.80 14.69
N CYS A 5 -10.35 6.64 14.60
CA CYS A 5 -9.96 7.30 13.36
C CYS A 5 -8.64 6.69 12.87
N VAL A 6 -8.61 6.20 11.64
CA VAL A 6 -7.42 5.62 11.01
C VAL A 6 -6.92 6.56 9.92
N ILE A 7 -5.65 6.95 9.97
CA ILE A 7 -5.00 7.77 8.95
C ILE A 7 -4.13 6.90 8.06
N GLY A 8 -4.52 6.84 6.78
CA GLY A 8 -3.86 6.06 5.75
C GLY A 8 -4.66 4.83 5.29
N THR A 9 -4.90 4.72 3.98
CA THR A 9 -5.61 3.62 3.32
C THR A 9 -4.65 2.57 2.73
N GLY A 10 -3.39 2.57 3.15
CA GLY A 10 -2.41 1.53 2.78
C GLY A 10 -2.71 0.18 3.43
N ILE A 11 -1.90 -0.84 3.14
CA ILE A 11 -2.12 -2.22 3.63
C ILE A 11 -2.27 -2.27 5.15
N SER A 12 -1.42 -1.56 5.90
CA SER A 12 -1.50 -1.55 7.38
C SER A 12 -2.78 -0.90 7.88
N GLY A 13 -3.12 0.29 7.38
CA GLY A 13 -4.31 1.03 7.80
C GLY A 13 -5.60 0.31 7.43
N SER A 14 -5.68 -0.24 6.22
CA SER A 14 -6.85 -1.01 5.79
C SER A 14 -7.03 -2.29 6.61
N THR A 15 -5.93 -2.98 6.95
CA THR A 15 -6.00 -4.21 7.75
C THR A 15 -6.47 -3.94 9.17
N ILE A 16 -5.91 -2.93 9.84
CA ILE A 16 -6.33 -2.61 11.20
C ILE A 16 -7.76 -2.05 11.24
N ALA A 17 -8.14 -1.24 10.26
CA ALA A 17 -9.50 -0.73 10.15
C ALA A 17 -10.53 -1.87 10.02
N LYS A 18 -10.25 -2.88 9.18
CA LYS A 18 -11.11 -4.07 9.05
C LYS A 18 -11.28 -4.83 10.36
N LEU A 19 -10.18 -5.03 11.10
CA LEU A 19 -10.22 -5.74 12.38
C LEU A 19 -11.04 -4.97 13.42
N LEU A 20 -10.84 -3.67 13.52
CA LEU A 20 -11.54 -2.83 14.49
C LEU A 20 -13.02 -2.65 14.14
N ASN A 21 -13.36 -2.56 12.86
CA ASN A 21 -14.75 -2.35 12.42
C ASN A 21 -15.70 -3.51 12.74
N GLN A 22 -15.16 -4.64 13.24
CA GLN A 22 -15.98 -5.75 13.74
C GLN A 22 -16.72 -5.41 15.02
N LYS A 23 -16.20 -4.47 15.83
CA LYS A 23 -16.72 -4.15 17.17
C LYS A 23 -16.86 -2.65 17.44
N PHE A 24 -16.26 -1.80 16.61
CA PHE A 24 -16.15 -0.36 16.86
C PHE A 24 -16.56 0.45 15.63
N SER A 25 -16.97 1.69 15.86
CA SER A 25 -17.14 2.66 14.78
C SER A 25 -15.79 3.15 14.28
N VAL A 26 -15.49 2.90 13.00
CA VAL A 26 -14.20 3.20 12.37
C VAL A 26 -14.41 4.01 11.10
N ASN A 27 -13.70 5.11 10.97
CA ASN A 27 -13.54 5.83 9.71
C ASN A 27 -12.05 5.91 9.33
N VAL A 28 -11.78 5.88 8.03
CA VAL A 28 -10.44 5.97 7.48
C VAL A 28 -10.30 7.24 6.65
N TYR A 29 -9.19 7.95 6.83
CA TYR A 29 -8.88 9.20 6.13
C TYR A 29 -7.54 9.09 5.42
N ASP A 30 -7.48 9.53 4.16
CA ASP A 30 -6.24 9.51 3.38
C ASP A 30 -6.11 10.79 2.57
N LYS A 31 -4.88 11.29 2.45
CA LYS A 31 -4.58 12.45 1.61
C LYS A 31 -4.67 12.18 0.12
N ALA A 32 -4.52 10.93 -0.28
CA ALA A 32 -4.58 10.53 -1.68
C ALA A 32 -6.02 10.54 -2.21
N LYS A 33 -6.15 10.61 -3.55
CA LYS A 33 -7.43 10.50 -4.25
C LYS A 33 -8.01 9.08 -4.25
N GLY A 34 -7.22 8.08 -3.88
CA GLY A 34 -7.62 6.67 -3.94
C GLY A 34 -6.98 5.78 -2.88
N ILE A 35 -7.56 4.59 -2.73
CA ILE A 35 -7.12 3.58 -1.77
C ILE A 35 -5.84 2.90 -2.24
N GLY A 36 -4.92 2.59 -1.28
CA GLY A 36 -3.79 1.71 -1.53
C GLY A 36 -2.46 2.18 -0.97
N GLY A 37 -2.25 3.49 -0.77
CA GLY A 37 -0.96 4.01 -0.34
C GLY A 37 0.18 3.54 -1.26
N ARG A 38 1.20 2.89 -0.72
CA ARG A 38 2.32 2.32 -1.51
C ARG A 38 1.96 1.09 -2.36
N SER A 39 0.76 0.54 -2.24
CA SER A 39 0.22 -0.47 -3.15
C SER A 39 -0.74 0.11 -4.18
N SER A 40 -0.72 1.41 -4.40
CA SER A 40 -1.60 2.10 -5.35
C SER A 40 -1.38 1.61 -6.77
N PHE A 41 -2.48 1.65 -7.51
CA PHE A 41 -2.55 1.31 -8.92
C PHE A 41 -2.99 2.53 -9.72
N LYS A 42 -2.21 2.93 -10.71
CA LYS A 42 -2.53 4.05 -11.60
C LYS A 42 -3.29 3.53 -12.81
N ARG A 43 -4.53 3.94 -12.97
CA ARG A 43 -5.31 3.70 -14.19
C ARG A 43 -5.17 4.91 -15.10
N LEU A 44 -4.85 4.69 -16.36
CA LEU A 44 -4.76 5.74 -17.38
C LEU A 44 -6.09 5.84 -18.14
N ASN A 45 -6.65 4.69 -18.55
CA ASN A 45 -7.97 4.58 -19.17
C ASN A 45 -8.61 3.26 -18.74
N GLY A 46 -9.77 2.91 -19.27
CA GLY A 46 -10.49 1.70 -18.87
C GLY A 46 -9.70 0.40 -19.00
N LYS A 47 -8.73 0.34 -19.93
CA LYS A 47 -7.98 -0.86 -20.29
C LYS A 47 -6.49 -0.83 -19.94
N ILE A 48 -5.95 0.32 -19.50
CA ILE A 48 -4.52 0.48 -19.23
C ILE A 48 -4.31 0.94 -17.81
N GLY A 49 -3.41 0.27 -17.10
CA GLY A 49 -3.04 0.67 -15.76
C GLY A 49 -1.75 0.02 -15.28
N PHE A 50 -1.15 0.60 -14.24
CA PHE A 50 0.18 0.25 -13.75
C PHE A 50 0.21 0.19 -12.23
N ASP A 51 0.90 -0.84 -11.72
CA ASP A 51 1.37 -0.82 -10.32
C ASP A 51 2.65 0.01 -10.25
N HIS A 52 2.57 1.20 -9.67
CA HIS A 52 3.71 2.11 -9.57
C HIS A 52 4.42 2.09 -8.21
N GLY A 53 3.94 1.30 -7.28
CA GLY A 53 4.59 1.05 -5.99
C GLY A 53 4.88 -0.43 -5.81
N LEU A 54 4.08 -1.11 -4.99
CA LEU A 54 4.16 -2.56 -4.79
C LEU A 54 3.97 -3.31 -6.12
N GLN A 55 4.96 -4.08 -6.52
CA GLN A 55 4.89 -4.82 -7.79
C GLN A 55 4.24 -6.20 -7.64
N TYR A 56 4.50 -6.88 -6.51
CA TYR A 56 3.91 -8.16 -6.15
C TYR A 56 4.06 -8.44 -4.66
N LEU A 57 3.32 -9.42 -4.16
CA LEU A 57 3.49 -9.95 -2.82
C LEU A 57 4.22 -11.30 -2.88
N SER A 58 5.14 -11.50 -1.95
CA SER A 58 5.85 -12.76 -1.79
C SER A 58 5.70 -13.24 -0.34
N PRO A 59 4.67 -14.06 -0.03
CA PRO A 59 4.39 -14.47 1.33
C PRO A 59 5.44 -15.45 1.84
N ARG A 60 6.15 -15.07 2.90
CA ARG A 60 7.20 -15.90 3.54
C ARG A 60 6.73 -16.50 4.86
N SER A 61 6.18 -15.69 5.76
CA SER A 61 5.69 -16.18 7.06
C SER A 61 4.40 -17.00 6.95
N LEU A 62 4.18 -17.94 7.87
CA LEU A 62 2.97 -18.76 7.90
C LEU A 62 1.69 -17.92 7.99
N LYS A 63 1.69 -16.88 8.83
CA LYS A 63 0.54 -15.96 8.96
C LYS A 63 0.24 -15.26 7.64
N PHE A 64 1.26 -14.76 6.96
CA PHE A 64 1.07 -14.07 5.68
C PHE A 64 0.69 -15.02 4.54
N LYS A 65 1.19 -16.27 4.55
CA LYS A 65 0.75 -17.32 3.63
C LYS A 65 -0.74 -17.64 3.80
N ARG A 66 -1.21 -17.78 5.05
CA ARG A 66 -2.64 -18.04 5.34
C ARG A 66 -3.50 -16.87 4.85
N PHE A 67 -3.12 -15.65 5.16
CA PHE A 67 -3.82 -14.44 4.72
C PHE A 67 -3.90 -14.35 3.19
N THR A 68 -2.79 -14.51 2.49
CA THR A 68 -2.77 -14.44 1.03
C THR A 68 -3.51 -15.61 0.37
N LYS A 69 -3.48 -16.81 0.95
CA LYS A 69 -4.27 -17.96 0.49
C LYS A 69 -5.77 -17.66 0.55
N GLU A 70 -6.25 -17.06 1.63
CA GLU A 70 -7.64 -16.63 1.76
C GLU A 70 -8.02 -15.61 0.67
N LEU A 71 -7.19 -14.58 0.45
CA LEU A 71 -7.43 -13.57 -0.58
C LEU A 71 -7.42 -14.16 -1.99
N THR A 72 -6.58 -15.16 -2.24
CA THR A 72 -6.56 -15.86 -3.53
C THR A 72 -7.85 -16.67 -3.74
N ARG A 73 -8.31 -17.38 -2.70
CA ARG A 73 -9.60 -18.09 -2.75
C ARG A 73 -10.78 -17.15 -3.03
N LYS A 74 -10.72 -15.94 -2.49
CA LYS A 74 -11.73 -14.89 -2.72
C LYS A 74 -11.53 -14.12 -4.04
N LYS A 75 -10.62 -14.56 -4.90
CA LYS A 75 -10.30 -13.92 -6.19
C LYS A 75 -9.89 -12.44 -6.08
N ILE A 76 -9.32 -12.04 -4.93
CA ILE A 76 -8.73 -10.71 -4.72
C ILE A 76 -7.28 -10.70 -5.21
N LEU A 77 -6.59 -11.81 -5.00
CA LEU A 77 -5.23 -12.05 -5.49
C LEU A 77 -5.22 -13.17 -6.53
N LYS A 78 -4.24 -13.09 -7.42
CA LYS A 78 -3.90 -14.17 -8.34
C LYS A 78 -2.39 -14.36 -8.43
N PHE A 79 -1.99 -15.51 -8.92
CA PHE A 79 -0.58 -15.82 -9.19
C PHE A 79 -0.07 -14.99 -10.37
N TRP A 80 1.12 -14.42 -10.23
CA TRP A 80 1.85 -13.79 -11.33
C TRP A 80 2.92 -14.74 -11.85
N GLY A 81 2.55 -15.53 -12.83
CA GLY A 81 3.44 -16.42 -13.55
C GLY A 81 4.32 -15.68 -14.53
N GLY A 82 5.10 -16.46 -15.27
CA GLY A 82 5.96 -16.00 -16.34
C GLY A 82 7.45 -15.95 -15.96
N ASN A 83 8.22 -15.28 -16.77
CA ASN A 83 9.68 -15.31 -16.67
C ASN A 83 10.18 -14.07 -15.91
N HIS A 84 10.70 -14.30 -14.71
CA HIS A 84 11.27 -13.26 -13.86
C HIS A 84 12.79 -13.46 -13.77
N LYS A 85 13.57 -12.53 -14.30
CA LYS A 85 15.04 -12.65 -14.37
C LYS A 85 15.76 -11.65 -13.51
N PHE A 86 17.01 -12.01 -13.18
CA PHE A 86 18.03 -11.07 -12.70
C PHE A 86 18.97 -10.77 -13.88
N LEU A 87 19.17 -9.48 -14.18
CA LEU A 87 20.03 -9.02 -15.28
C LEU A 87 21.52 -9.00 -14.93
N ASN A 88 21.97 -9.64 -13.87
CA ASN A 88 23.38 -9.75 -13.58
C ASN A 88 23.94 -11.17 -13.70
N LYS A 89 25.10 -11.20 -14.31
CA LYS A 89 25.81 -12.30 -14.94
C LYS A 89 26.13 -13.54 -14.10
N SER A 90 26.02 -13.50 -12.79
CA SER A 90 26.59 -14.56 -11.95
C SER A 90 25.61 -15.44 -11.19
N VAL A 91 24.31 -15.16 -11.21
CA VAL A 91 23.35 -15.94 -10.41
C VAL A 91 22.16 -16.38 -11.24
N LYS A 92 22.26 -17.57 -11.84
CA LYS A 92 21.11 -18.34 -12.34
C LYS A 92 20.22 -18.89 -11.20
N LYS A 93 19.95 -18.08 -10.17
CA LYS A 93 18.98 -18.49 -9.15
C LYS A 93 17.58 -18.29 -9.69
N LYS A 94 16.93 -19.38 -10.09
CA LYS A 94 15.48 -19.43 -10.29
C LYS A 94 14.83 -18.90 -9.01
N ASN A 95 14.16 -17.76 -9.09
CA ASN A 95 13.46 -17.20 -7.96
C ASN A 95 12.24 -18.09 -7.66
N LYS A 96 12.40 -19.06 -6.75
CA LYS A 96 11.38 -20.06 -6.38
C LYS A 96 10.22 -19.44 -5.57
N HIS A 97 10.23 -18.14 -5.31
CA HIS A 97 9.20 -17.52 -4.51
C HIS A 97 7.94 -17.21 -5.31
N ILE A 98 6.82 -17.65 -4.77
CA ILE A 98 5.50 -17.32 -5.29
C ILE A 98 5.34 -15.79 -5.35
N LYS A 99 4.91 -15.29 -6.49
CA LYS A 99 4.54 -13.89 -6.68
C LYS A 99 3.02 -13.80 -6.85
N LEU A 100 2.39 -13.06 -5.97
CA LEU A 100 0.96 -12.79 -6.01
C LEU A 100 0.71 -11.32 -6.34
N ILE A 101 -0.31 -11.07 -7.12
CA ILE A 101 -0.74 -9.73 -7.51
C ILE A 101 -2.24 -9.57 -7.31
N GLY A 102 -2.69 -8.35 -7.12
CA GLY A 102 -4.12 -8.05 -7.15
C GLY A 102 -4.72 -8.31 -8.53
N VAL A 103 -5.95 -8.79 -8.58
CA VAL A 103 -6.64 -9.16 -9.84
C VAL A 103 -6.77 -7.96 -10.75
N ASN A 104 -7.20 -6.79 -10.26
CA ASN A 104 -7.34 -5.57 -11.04
C ASN A 104 -6.21 -4.55 -10.78
N GLY A 105 -5.51 -4.67 -9.64
CA GLY A 105 -4.41 -3.84 -9.22
C GLY A 105 -3.97 -4.23 -7.81
N ASN A 106 -2.74 -3.95 -7.42
CA ASN A 106 -2.23 -4.38 -6.12
C ASN A 106 -2.93 -3.68 -4.93
N ASN A 107 -3.68 -2.62 -5.18
CA ASN A 107 -4.55 -1.99 -4.19
C ASN A 107 -5.86 -2.75 -3.93
N ASP A 108 -6.16 -3.83 -4.66
CA ASP A 108 -7.36 -4.64 -4.42
C ASP A 108 -7.40 -5.21 -3.00
N ILE A 109 -6.24 -5.49 -2.39
CA ILE A 109 -6.15 -5.90 -1.00
C ILE A 109 -6.76 -4.83 -0.09
N CYS A 110 -6.33 -3.58 -0.26
CA CYS A 110 -6.81 -2.47 0.56
C CYS A 110 -8.31 -2.21 0.32
N LYS A 111 -8.75 -2.25 -0.93
CA LYS A 111 -10.18 -2.11 -1.28
C LYS A 111 -11.02 -3.20 -0.63
N TYR A 112 -10.57 -4.45 -0.68
CA TYR A 112 -11.25 -5.56 -0.03
C TYR A 112 -11.32 -5.40 1.50
N GLN A 113 -10.23 -4.96 2.12
CA GLN A 113 -10.19 -4.72 3.55
C GLN A 113 -11.13 -3.58 3.98
N LEU A 114 -11.26 -2.56 3.15
CA LEU A 114 -12.05 -1.36 3.44
C LEU A 114 -13.50 -1.44 2.90
N LYS A 115 -13.89 -2.56 2.30
CA LYS A 115 -15.28 -2.77 1.90
C LYS A 115 -16.20 -2.61 3.11
N ASN A 116 -17.18 -1.78 3.09
CA ASN A 116 -18.10 -1.47 4.20
C ASN A 116 -17.49 -0.60 5.33
N ILE A 117 -16.36 0.07 5.09
CA ILE A 117 -15.79 1.06 6.01
C ILE A 117 -15.81 2.42 5.32
N LYS A 118 -16.26 3.45 6.02
CA LYS A 118 -16.27 4.82 5.48
C LYS A 118 -14.84 5.32 5.30
N CYS A 119 -14.49 5.62 4.04
CA CYS A 119 -13.18 6.13 3.65
C CYS A 119 -13.33 7.52 3.05
N TYR A 120 -12.55 8.47 3.56
CA TYR A 120 -12.52 9.85 3.11
C TYR A 120 -11.19 10.12 2.42
N HIS A 121 -11.24 10.54 1.16
CA HIS A 121 -10.08 10.83 0.34
C HIS A 121 -9.84 12.33 0.26
N GLN A 122 -8.61 12.74 -0.07
CA GLN A 122 -8.17 14.13 -0.08
C GLN A 122 -8.29 14.80 1.31
N TYR A 123 -8.13 13.99 2.36
CA TYR A 123 -8.08 14.41 3.75
C TYR A 123 -6.63 14.31 4.26
N GLU A 124 -5.84 15.34 4.04
CA GLU A 124 -4.49 15.44 4.58
C GLU A 124 -4.55 15.95 6.02
N LEU A 125 -4.15 15.10 6.97
CA LEU A 125 -4.10 15.47 8.37
C LEU A 125 -2.96 16.47 8.60
N SER A 126 -3.30 17.69 9.02
CA SER A 126 -2.36 18.78 9.22
C SER A 126 -1.99 18.98 10.69
N LYS A 127 -2.95 18.83 11.59
CA LYS A 127 -2.77 19.12 13.02
C LYS A 127 -3.55 18.13 13.87
N ILE A 128 -2.97 17.74 14.98
CA ILE A 128 -3.64 16.91 15.98
C ILE A 128 -3.55 17.59 17.35
N ASN A 129 -4.59 17.44 18.11
CA ASN A 129 -4.63 17.85 19.52
C ASN A 129 -5.39 16.80 20.32
N ARG A 130 -5.11 16.71 21.62
CA ARG A 130 -5.81 15.80 22.52
C ARG A 130 -6.32 16.58 23.72
N LEU A 131 -7.64 16.63 23.88
CA LEU A 131 -8.31 17.32 24.96
C LEU A 131 -9.31 16.35 25.60
N ASN A 132 -9.30 16.24 26.91
CA ASN A 132 -10.22 15.39 27.70
C ASN A 132 -10.27 13.93 27.14
N LYS A 133 -9.11 13.35 26.87
CA LYS A 133 -8.95 12.00 26.27
C LYS A 133 -9.49 11.84 24.85
N VAL A 134 -9.95 12.90 24.19
CA VAL A 134 -10.47 12.91 22.82
C VAL A 134 -9.44 13.52 21.88
N TRP A 135 -9.20 12.85 20.77
CA TRP A 135 -8.39 13.36 19.67
C TRP A 135 -9.20 14.29 18.79
N ASN A 136 -8.69 15.50 18.57
CA ASN A 136 -9.18 16.48 17.62
C ASN A 136 -8.21 16.52 16.43
N LEU A 137 -8.70 16.16 15.27
CA LEU A 137 -7.93 15.95 14.06
C LEU A 137 -8.33 17.02 13.04
N GLN A 138 -7.43 17.95 12.75
CA GLN A 138 -7.66 19.00 11.77
C GLN A 138 -7.02 18.62 10.44
N PHE A 139 -7.78 18.68 9.37
CA PHE A 139 -7.35 18.38 8.02
C PHE A 139 -7.12 19.67 7.23
N GLN A 140 -6.32 19.59 6.15
CA GLN A 140 -6.01 20.75 5.29
C GLN A 140 -7.25 21.35 4.60
N ASN A 141 -8.27 20.54 4.37
CA ASN A 141 -9.56 20.98 3.82
C ASN A 141 -10.47 21.67 4.83
N GLY A 142 -9.95 22.04 6.00
CA GLY A 142 -10.69 22.75 7.08
C GLY A 142 -11.54 21.84 7.97
N GLN A 143 -11.72 20.58 7.64
CA GLN A 143 -12.54 19.66 8.42
C GLN A 143 -11.87 19.32 9.76
N ILE A 144 -12.67 19.23 10.81
CA ILE A 144 -12.25 18.80 12.15
C ILE A 144 -13.03 17.55 12.54
N ILE A 145 -12.31 16.48 12.86
CA ILE A 145 -12.89 15.19 13.26
C ILE A 145 -12.49 14.87 14.70
N LYS A 146 -13.46 14.41 15.49
CA LYS A 146 -13.25 13.96 16.87
C LYS A 146 -13.29 12.45 16.97
N SER A 147 -12.33 11.86 17.67
CA SER A 147 -12.23 10.40 17.86
C SER A 147 -11.69 10.06 19.24
N LYS A 148 -12.18 8.94 19.82
CA LYS A 148 -11.64 8.42 21.09
C LYS A 148 -10.20 7.90 20.90
N ASN A 149 -9.94 7.24 19.77
CA ASN A 149 -8.65 6.65 19.47
C ASN A 149 -8.16 7.07 18.07
N LEU A 150 -6.85 7.25 17.95
CA LEU A 150 -6.19 7.61 16.71
C LEU A 150 -5.17 6.53 16.32
N ILE A 151 -5.26 6.04 15.09
CA ILE A 151 -4.28 5.15 14.49
C ILE A 151 -3.65 5.86 13.30
N VAL A 152 -2.33 5.94 13.30
CA VAL A 152 -1.55 6.60 12.24
C VAL A 152 -0.74 5.55 11.49
N SER A 153 -1.11 5.25 10.25
CA SER A 153 -0.48 4.24 9.39
C SER A 153 0.22 4.84 8.15
N ILE A 154 0.71 6.06 8.30
CA ILE A 154 1.45 6.78 7.26
C ILE A 154 2.97 6.54 7.38
N PRO A 155 3.79 6.92 6.38
CA PRO A 155 5.24 6.75 6.44
C PRO A 155 5.88 7.40 7.66
N PHE A 156 6.93 6.77 8.19
CA PHE A 156 7.57 7.16 9.45
C PHE A 156 7.97 8.63 9.55
N PRO A 157 8.56 9.30 8.55
CA PRO A 157 8.92 10.71 8.65
C PRO A 157 7.70 11.61 8.88
N GLN A 158 6.59 11.32 8.20
CA GLN A 158 5.34 12.06 8.36
C GLN A 158 4.69 11.76 9.73
N CYS A 159 4.71 10.49 10.15
CA CYS A 159 4.23 10.06 11.45
C CYS A 159 5.00 10.74 12.59
N LYS A 160 6.33 10.78 12.51
CA LYS A 160 7.20 11.46 13.49
C LYS A 160 6.85 12.95 13.60
N LYS A 161 6.68 13.65 12.47
CA LYS A 161 6.30 15.08 12.46
C LYS A 161 4.99 15.33 13.20
N LEU A 162 3.98 14.46 12.99
CA LEU A 162 2.67 14.64 13.61
C LEU A 162 2.64 14.24 15.09
N LEU A 163 3.35 13.16 15.45
CA LEU A 163 3.21 12.52 16.77
C LEU A 163 4.29 12.92 17.78
N SER A 164 5.31 13.70 17.40
CA SER A 164 6.46 14.01 18.25
C SER A 164 6.07 14.63 19.62
N LYS A 165 4.99 15.38 19.67
CA LYS A 165 4.49 16.01 20.92
C LYS A 165 3.69 15.05 21.82
N PHE A 166 3.26 13.89 21.32
CA PHE A 166 2.35 12.97 22.01
C PHE A 166 2.99 11.64 22.39
N VAL A 167 4.17 11.36 21.82
CA VAL A 167 4.87 10.09 21.97
C VAL A 167 6.25 10.34 22.54
N ARG A 168 6.68 9.47 23.47
CA ARG A 168 8.03 9.57 24.07
C ARG A 168 9.08 9.56 22.98
N THR A 169 10.03 10.48 23.05
CA THR A 169 11.15 10.62 22.11
C THR A 169 11.97 9.33 21.94
N SER A 170 12.02 8.49 22.98
CA SER A 170 12.67 7.16 22.94
C SER A 170 12.13 6.26 21.84
N LEU A 171 10.83 6.34 21.50
CA LEU A 171 10.23 5.56 20.40
C LEU A 171 10.70 6.03 19.01
N PHE A 172 11.29 7.22 18.90
CA PHE A 172 11.84 7.75 17.67
C PHE A 172 13.37 7.70 17.61
N LYS A 173 14.04 7.07 18.62
CA LYS A 173 15.51 6.95 18.66
C LYS A 173 16.06 6.06 17.54
N ASN A 174 15.32 5.01 17.16
CA ASN A 174 15.74 4.15 16.07
C ASN A 174 15.74 4.91 14.75
N LYS A 175 16.88 4.96 14.08
CA LYS A 175 17.03 5.60 12.78
C LYS A 175 16.32 4.77 11.72
N VAL A 176 15.09 5.15 11.39
CA VAL A 176 14.37 4.58 10.24
C VAL A 176 14.75 5.38 9.00
N ILE A 177 15.53 4.76 8.12
CA ILE A 177 15.89 5.33 6.82
C ILE A 177 14.84 4.91 5.80
N MET A 178 14.28 5.88 5.10
CA MET A 178 13.37 5.65 3.97
C MET A 178 14.01 6.22 2.71
N ASN A 179 14.39 5.34 1.80
CA ASN A 179 14.91 5.73 0.51
C ASN A 179 13.75 6.12 -0.41
N SER A 180 13.93 7.19 -1.18
CA SER A 180 13.03 7.56 -2.26
C SER A 180 13.19 6.59 -3.43
N SER A 181 12.10 6.33 -4.13
CA SER A 181 12.10 5.54 -5.36
C SER A 181 11.30 6.27 -6.41
N LEU A 182 11.88 6.45 -7.59
CA LEU A 182 11.22 7.03 -8.75
C LEU A 182 10.69 5.88 -9.62
N THR A 183 9.43 5.99 -10.04
CA THR A 183 8.81 5.01 -10.94
C THR A 183 8.42 5.71 -12.23
N VAL A 184 8.95 5.23 -13.35
CA VAL A 184 8.60 5.69 -14.69
C VAL A 184 7.61 4.70 -15.30
N LEU A 185 6.51 5.20 -15.82
CA LEU A 185 5.48 4.42 -16.51
C LEU A 185 5.64 4.66 -18.02
N LEU A 186 5.97 3.61 -18.74
CA LEU A 186 6.22 3.67 -20.19
C LEU A 186 5.12 2.93 -20.94
N MET A 187 4.64 3.53 -22.01
CA MET A 187 3.80 2.90 -23.01
C MET A 187 4.61 2.75 -24.31
N THR A 188 4.51 1.59 -24.93
CA THR A 188 5.22 1.29 -26.18
C THR A 188 4.32 0.49 -27.12
N ASN A 189 4.43 0.72 -28.41
CA ASN A 189 3.69 0.03 -29.45
C ASN A 189 4.25 -1.38 -29.72
N LYS A 190 5.48 -1.68 -29.25
CA LYS A 190 6.12 -3.00 -29.44
C LYS A 190 6.26 -3.69 -28.10
N THR A 191 5.67 -4.87 -27.97
CA THR A 191 5.83 -5.79 -26.83
C THR A 191 6.57 -7.02 -27.28
N SER A 192 7.89 -6.93 -27.47
CA SER A 192 8.72 -8.07 -27.93
C SER A 192 9.32 -8.88 -26.77
N ASN A 193 8.92 -8.63 -25.52
CA ASN A 193 9.62 -9.20 -24.39
C ASN A 193 8.89 -10.42 -23.80
N ASN A 194 9.55 -11.59 -23.89
CA ASN A 194 9.16 -12.84 -23.23
C ASN A 194 9.33 -12.80 -21.70
N TYR A 195 9.52 -11.63 -21.10
CA TYR A 195 9.79 -11.51 -19.67
C TYR A 195 8.69 -10.74 -18.95
N SER A 196 8.37 -11.24 -17.76
CA SER A 196 7.41 -10.58 -16.85
C SER A 196 8.07 -9.47 -16.05
N SER A 197 9.31 -9.66 -15.64
CA SER A 197 10.07 -8.64 -14.92
C SER A 197 11.57 -8.92 -14.90
N TYR A 198 12.33 -7.85 -14.65
CA TYR A 198 13.76 -7.88 -14.42
C TYR A 198 14.13 -7.20 -13.11
N PHE A 199 15.00 -7.84 -12.35
CA PHE A 199 15.83 -7.18 -11.35
C PHE A 199 17.16 -6.81 -11.97
N THR A 200 17.66 -5.63 -11.67
CA THR A 200 18.99 -5.19 -12.10
C THR A 200 19.84 -4.87 -10.86
N ASN A 201 21.15 -4.96 -11.00
CA ASN A 201 22.11 -4.43 -10.03
C ASN A 201 22.65 -3.07 -10.47
N ASP A 202 21.94 -2.41 -11.36
CA ASP A 202 22.29 -1.08 -11.81
C ASP A 202 22.08 -0.05 -10.69
N LYS A 203 22.92 0.98 -10.68
CA LYS A 203 22.85 2.03 -9.65
C LYS A 203 21.60 2.90 -9.74
N ILE A 204 21.00 2.99 -10.92
CA ILE A 204 19.85 3.84 -11.23
C ILE A 204 18.60 2.98 -11.39
N LEU A 205 18.69 1.91 -12.22
CA LEU A 205 17.55 1.07 -12.57
C LEU A 205 17.56 -0.22 -11.74
N GLY A 206 16.73 -0.30 -10.73
CA GLY A 206 16.64 -1.48 -9.86
C GLY A 206 15.62 -2.52 -10.30
N TRP A 207 14.59 -2.11 -11.03
CA TRP A 207 13.48 -2.99 -11.40
C TRP A 207 12.78 -2.55 -12.68
N VAL A 208 12.42 -3.53 -13.53
CA VAL A 208 11.56 -3.33 -14.70
C VAL A 208 10.46 -4.39 -14.69
N SER A 209 9.23 -4.02 -15.00
CA SER A 209 8.12 -4.95 -15.10
C SER A 209 7.29 -4.70 -16.35
N ASN A 210 6.84 -5.81 -16.96
CA ASN A 210 5.90 -5.79 -18.06
C ASN A 210 4.49 -5.97 -17.49
N GLU A 211 3.70 -4.90 -17.45
CA GLU A 211 2.35 -4.92 -16.87
C GLU A 211 1.40 -5.84 -17.67
N ASN A 212 1.58 -6.01 -18.98
CA ASN A 212 0.77 -6.93 -19.79
C ASN A 212 0.92 -8.38 -19.33
N SER A 213 2.11 -8.76 -18.80
CA SER A 213 2.34 -10.11 -18.27
C SER A 213 1.46 -10.43 -17.05
N LYS A 214 0.89 -9.43 -16.40
CA LYS A 214 -0.04 -9.60 -15.28
C LYS A 214 -1.45 -9.99 -15.72
N LYS A 215 -1.75 -9.93 -17.06
CA LYS A 215 -3.04 -10.34 -17.66
C LYS A 215 -4.23 -9.80 -16.89
N ARG A 216 -4.31 -8.47 -16.71
CA ARG A 216 -5.38 -7.80 -15.97
C ARG A 216 -6.47 -7.25 -16.87
N PHE A 217 -6.10 -6.89 -18.07
CA PHE A 217 -6.97 -6.25 -19.06
C PHE A 217 -6.92 -7.11 -20.33
N THR A 218 -7.69 -8.13 -20.36
CA THR A 218 -7.97 -8.95 -21.54
C THR A 218 -9.38 -8.69 -22.00
#